data_7283a36ecdf71fa815a0342eaca787ae
#
_entry.id   7283a36ecdf71fa815a0342eaca787ae
#
_cell.length_a   1.000
_cell.length_b   1.000
_cell.length_c   1.000
_cell.angle_alpha   90.00
_cell.angle_beta   90.00
_cell.angle_gamma   90.00
#
_symmetry.space_group_name_H-M   'P 1'
#
loop_
_entity.id
_entity.type
_entity.pdbx_description
1 polymer ?
#
loop_
_entity_poly.entity_id
_entity_poly.type
_entity_poly.pdbx_seq_one_letter_code
_entity_poly.pdbx_strand_id
1 'polypeptide(L)'
;SASSSGTVTVVDRPDIQSVNTNYIGYRAPLRPLNFIKLPVGSIQSEGWVKKYLELQRDGLTGHLGEISAWLEKDNNAWLTTGGDHGWEEVPYWLKGYGNLAYILNDPKMIEETKYWIEGVFASRQPDGYFGPVNERNGKRELWAQMIMLWCLQSYYEYSQDQRVID
;
A
#
# COMPACT_ATOMS: atom_id res chain seq x y z
N SER A 1 -26.20 6.48 -23.02
CA SER A 1 -25.66 5.72 -21.89
C SER A 1 -26.37 4.37 -21.84
N ALA A 2 -25.67 3.31 -22.20
CA ALA A 2 -26.18 1.95 -22.07
C ALA A 2 -26.09 1.54 -20.59
N SER A 3 -27.24 1.33 -19.94
CA SER A 3 -27.29 0.71 -18.63
C SER A 3 -26.97 -0.78 -18.82
N SER A 4 -25.85 -1.24 -18.35
CA SER A 4 -25.57 -2.66 -18.23
C SER A 4 -26.46 -3.22 -17.11
N SER A 5 -27.45 -4.02 -17.47
CA SER A 5 -28.21 -4.80 -16.51
C SER A 5 -27.33 -5.91 -15.97
N GLY A 6 -26.75 -5.68 -14.78
CA GLY A 6 -26.05 -6.74 -14.09
C GLY A 6 -27.04 -7.80 -13.59
N THR A 7 -26.73 -9.07 -13.81
CA THR A 7 -27.49 -10.18 -13.23
C THR A 7 -27.01 -10.42 -11.80
N VAL A 8 -27.91 -10.31 -10.84
CA VAL A 8 -27.64 -10.68 -9.45
C VAL A 8 -28.07 -12.13 -9.25
N THR A 9 -27.13 -12.97 -8.82
CA THR A 9 -27.39 -14.37 -8.50
C THR A 9 -27.16 -14.60 -7.02
N VAL A 10 -28.10 -15.24 -6.37
CA VAL A 10 -27.92 -15.71 -4.98
C VAL A 10 -27.22 -17.06 -5.03
N VAL A 11 -26.10 -17.17 -4.34
CA VAL A 11 -25.33 -18.41 -4.25
C VAL A 11 -25.11 -18.76 -2.78
N ASP A 12 -25.08 -20.03 -2.45
CA ASP A 12 -24.83 -20.49 -1.08
C ASP A 12 -23.37 -20.27 -0.65
N ARG A 13 -22.49 -20.18 -1.61
CA ARG A 13 -21.05 -19.97 -1.40
C ARG A 13 -20.45 -19.19 -2.57
N PRO A 14 -19.61 -18.17 -2.30
CA PRO A 14 -18.86 -17.50 -3.35
C PRO A 14 -17.96 -18.47 -4.12
N ASP A 15 -17.83 -18.24 -5.43
CA ASP A 15 -16.86 -18.97 -6.24
C ASP A 15 -15.44 -18.55 -5.86
N ILE A 16 -14.73 -19.43 -5.19
CA ILE A 16 -13.32 -19.24 -4.79
C ILE A 16 -12.32 -19.70 -5.86
N GLN A 17 -12.81 -20.24 -6.96
CA GLN A 17 -12.01 -20.66 -8.12
C GLN A 17 -11.83 -19.54 -9.15
N SER A 18 -12.56 -18.43 -8.98
CA SER A 18 -12.44 -17.29 -9.88
C SER A 18 -11.01 -16.76 -9.91
N VAL A 19 -10.49 -16.55 -11.09
CA VAL A 19 -9.13 -16.05 -11.31
C VAL A 19 -9.10 -14.58 -10.89
N ASN A 20 -8.54 -14.31 -9.72
CA ASN A 20 -8.14 -12.97 -9.34
C ASN A 20 -6.72 -12.76 -9.86
N THR A 21 -6.53 -11.80 -10.75
CA THR A 21 -5.22 -11.50 -11.34
C THR A 21 -4.19 -11.01 -10.35
N ASN A 22 -4.62 -10.45 -9.21
CA ASN A 22 -3.74 -9.92 -8.17
C ASN A 22 -3.35 -10.96 -7.12
N TYR A 23 -4.19 -11.97 -6.91
CA TYR A 23 -3.94 -13.02 -5.93
C TYR A 23 -4.05 -14.35 -6.64
N ILE A 24 -2.95 -15.03 -6.77
CA ILE A 24 -2.98 -16.43 -7.16
C ILE A 24 -3.71 -17.15 -6.03
N GLY A 25 -4.91 -17.64 -6.33
CA GLY A 25 -5.83 -18.19 -5.35
C GLY A 25 -5.18 -19.20 -4.41
N TYR A 26 -5.73 -19.37 -3.27
CA TYR A 26 -5.28 -20.14 -2.14
C TYR A 26 -4.49 -21.39 -2.52
N ARG A 27 -3.18 -21.22 -2.70
CA ARG A 27 -2.28 -22.32 -3.01
C ARG A 27 -2.21 -23.25 -1.81
N ALA A 28 -2.30 -24.56 -2.05
CA ALA A 28 -1.91 -25.49 -1.03
C ALA A 28 -0.46 -25.18 -0.56
N PRO A 29 -0.14 -25.19 0.73
CA PRO A 29 -0.97 -25.69 1.84
C PRO A 29 -1.90 -24.66 2.49
N LEU A 30 -2.11 -23.49 1.90
CA LEU A 30 -2.99 -22.46 2.47
C LEU A 30 -4.44 -22.90 2.45
N ARG A 31 -5.12 -22.65 3.57
CA ARG A 31 -6.55 -22.95 3.69
C ARG A 31 -7.38 -21.92 2.91
N PRO A 32 -8.30 -22.34 2.03
CA PRO A 32 -9.19 -21.42 1.35
C PRO A 32 -10.03 -20.59 2.32
N LEU A 33 -10.12 -19.29 2.07
CA LEU A 33 -11.00 -18.38 2.79
C LEU A 33 -12.34 -18.28 2.06
N ASN A 34 -13.40 -17.95 2.80
CA ASN A 34 -14.73 -17.77 2.22
C ASN A 34 -14.87 -16.47 1.41
N PHE A 35 -13.95 -15.52 1.61
CA PHE A 35 -13.95 -14.21 0.95
C PHE A 35 -12.59 -13.96 0.31
N ILE A 36 -12.61 -13.34 -0.86
CA ILE A 36 -11.42 -12.90 -1.56
C ILE A 36 -11.33 -11.39 -1.38
N LYS A 37 -10.16 -10.91 -0.92
CA LYS A 37 -9.90 -9.48 -0.84
C LYS A 37 -9.90 -8.89 -2.26
N LEU A 38 -10.60 -7.80 -2.46
CA LEU A 38 -10.51 -7.03 -3.70
C LEU A 38 -9.24 -6.17 -3.70
N PRO A 39 -8.62 -5.94 -4.87
CA PRO A 39 -7.53 -5.00 -5.00
C PRO A 39 -7.92 -3.60 -4.54
N VAL A 40 -6.98 -2.87 -3.95
CA VAL A 40 -7.23 -1.49 -3.55
C VAL A 40 -7.63 -0.63 -4.76
N GLY A 41 -8.65 0.20 -4.62
CA GLY A 41 -9.17 1.02 -5.71
C GLY A 41 -10.17 0.32 -6.64
N SER A 42 -10.45 -0.99 -6.46
CA SER A 42 -11.46 -1.73 -7.26
C SER A 42 -12.88 -1.22 -7.02
N ILE A 43 -13.14 -0.72 -5.83
CA ILE A 43 -14.43 -0.14 -5.44
C ILE A 43 -14.18 1.33 -5.12
N GLN A 44 -14.97 2.20 -5.73
CA GLN A 44 -14.97 3.62 -5.44
C GLN A 44 -16.11 3.96 -4.50
N SER A 45 -15.80 4.79 -3.51
CA SER A 45 -16.78 5.26 -2.53
C SER A 45 -17.57 6.43 -3.10
N GLU A 46 -18.85 6.48 -2.77
CA GLU A 46 -19.74 7.59 -3.07
C GLU A 46 -20.45 8.12 -1.82
N GLY A 47 -21.14 9.24 -1.97
CA GLY A 47 -21.93 9.84 -0.91
C GLY A 47 -21.11 10.22 0.32
N TRP A 48 -21.62 9.89 1.50
CA TRP A 48 -21.01 10.29 2.76
C TRP A 48 -19.65 9.60 3.01
N VAL A 49 -19.46 8.37 2.54
CA VAL A 49 -18.16 7.66 2.65
C VAL A 49 -17.09 8.39 1.87
N LYS A 50 -17.39 8.79 0.62
CA LYS A 50 -16.47 9.59 -0.18
C LYS A 50 -16.12 10.90 0.52
N LYS A 51 -17.12 11.56 1.10
CA LYS A 51 -16.91 12.80 1.85
C LYS A 51 -15.96 12.62 3.02
N TYR A 52 -16.05 11.52 3.75
CA TYR A 52 -15.10 11.19 4.81
C TYR A 52 -13.67 11.01 4.31
N LEU A 53 -13.50 10.33 3.18
CA LEU A 53 -12.18 10.14 2.56
C LEU A 53 -11.60 11.48 2.08
N GLU A 54 -12.41 12.35 1.50
CA GLU A 54 -12.00 13.70 1.12
C GLU A 54 -11.57 14.53 2.34
N LEU A 55 -12.29 14.45 3.46
CA LEU A 55 -11.89 15.11 4.70
C LEU A 55 -10.55 14.60 5.25
N GLN A 56 -10.24 13.33 5.07
CA GLN A 56 -8.92 12.79 5.43
C GLN A 56 -7.83 13.32 4.51
N ARG A 57 -8.10 13.39 3.20
CA ARG A 57 -7.17 13.98 2.22
C ARG A 57 -6.89 15.44 2.53
N ASP A 58 -7.94 16.20 2.79
CA ASP A 58 -7.86 17.66 3.03
C ASP A 58 -7.45 17.99 4.48
N GLY A 59 -7.39 16.96 5.35
CA GLY A 59 -7.00 17.05 6.75
C GLY A 59 -5.62 16.47 7.03
N LEU A 60 -5.48 15.92 8.24
CA LEU A 60 -4.17 15.50 8.76
C LEU A 60 -3.51 14.41 7.90
N THR A 61 -4.25 13.43 7.42
CA THR A 61 -3.67 12.34 6.61
C THR A 61 -3.01 12.89 5.35
N GLY A 62 -3.68 13.78 4.64
CA GLY A 62 -3.15 14.38 3.40
C GLY A 62 -2.01 15.37 3.63
N HIS A 63 -1.94 16.00 4.81
CA HIS A 63 -1.01 17.08 5.12
C HIS A 63 0.03 16.73 6.20
N LEU A 64 0.06 15.49 6.68
CA LEU A 64 1.01 15.09 7.72
C LEU A 64 2.47 15.26 7.28
N GLY A 65 2.77 15.02 6.02
CA GLY A 65 4.11 15.18 5.44
C GLY A 65 4.63 16.63 5.48
N GLU A 66 3.73 17.62 5.66
CA GLU A 66 4.11 19.06 5.74
C GLU A 66 4.51 19.49 7.15
N ILE A 67 4.14 18.72 8.18
CA ILE A 67 4.30 19.12 9.58
C ILE A 67 5.05 18.10 10.43
N SER A 68 5.24 16.87 9.95
CA SER A 68 5.93 15.82 10.70
C SER A 68 7.40 15.76 10.35
N ALA A 69 8.27 15.99 11.33
CA ALA A 69 9.71 15.82 11.16
C ALA A 69 10.11 14.39 10.72
N TRP A 70 9.32 13.38 11.07
CA TRP A 70 9.56 11.99 10.65
C TRP A 70 9.32 11.75 9.15
N LEU A 71 8.56 12.65 8.51
CA LEU A 71 8.21 12.55 7.08
C LEU A 71 8.99 13.59 6.23
N GLU A 72 9.90 14.35 6.83
CA GLU A 72 10.83 15.15 6.05
C GLU A 72 11.64 14.27 5.11
N LYS A 73 11.78 14.71 3.86
CA LYS A 73 12.42 13.91 2.80
C LYS A 73 13.95 14.00 2.89
N ASP A 74 14.47 15.15 3.33
CA ASP A 74 15.91 15.34 3.46
C ASP A 74 16.47 14.41 4.54
N ASN A 75 17.46 13.63 4.18
CA ASN A 75 18.09 12.63 5.05
C ASN A 75 17.15 11.59 5.68
N ASN A 76 16.00 11.34 5.05
CA ASN A 76 15.07 10.30 5.49
C ASN A 76 15.64 8.90 5.20
N ALA A 77 15.56 8.00 6.15
CA ALA A 77 16.15 6.67 6.05
C ALA A 77 15.53 5.77 4.97
N TRP A 78 14.34 6.10 4.45
CA TRP A 78 13.72 5.41 3.31
C TRP A 78 14.16 5.96 1.96
N LEU A 79 14.75 7.14 1.91
CA LEU A 79 15.15 7.84 0.69
C LEU A 79 16.68 7.99 0.57
N THR A 80 17.38 7.92 1.70
CA THR A 80 18.82 8.17 1.78
C THR A 80 19.47 7.05 2.59
N THR A 81 20.51 6.43 2.02
CA THR A 81 21.29 5.42 2.75
C THR A 81 21.93 6.04 4.00
N GLY A 82 21.65 5.45 5.17
CA GLY A 82 22.12 5.97 6.45
C GLY A 82 21.38 7.19 6.95
N GLY A 83 20.23 7.52 6.40
CA GLY A 83 19.34 8.56 6.92
C GLY A 83 18.96 8.31 8.39
N ASP A 84 18.65 9.38 9.11
CA ASP A 84 18.58 9.40 10.58
C ASP A 84 17.17 9.43 11.16
N HIS A 85 16.13 9.46 10.32
CA HIS A 85 14.73 9.48 10.75
C HIS A 85 13.80 8.75 9.76
N GLY A 86 12.54 8.59 10.16
CA GLY A 86 11.49 8.02 9.34
C GLY A 86 11.39 6.50 9.37
N TRP A 87 11.93 5.84 10.42
CA TRP A 87 12.03 4.39 10.49
C TRP A 87 10.67 3.67 10.31
N GLU A 88 9.80 3.63 11.32
CA GLU A 88 8.47 3.02 11.21
C GLU A 88 7.37 4.03 10.86
N GLU A 89 7.64 5.30 11.08
CA GLU A 89 6.66 6.36 10.92
C GLU A 89 6.27 6.55 9.45
N VAL A 90 7.23 6.49 8.54
CA VAL A 90 6.96 6.58 7.10
C VAL A 90 6.03 5.47 6.63
N PRO A 91 6.31 4.18 6.83
CA PRO A 91 5.41 3.12 6.36
C PRO A 91 4.05 3.13 7.07
N TYR A 92 3.94 3.51 8.34
CA TYR A 92 2.65 3.66 9.01
C TYR A 92 1.78 4.73 8.36
N TRP A 93 2.35 5.89 8.10
CA TRP A 93 1.66 6.96 7.39
C TRP A 93 1.35 6.55 5.94
N LEU A 94 2.35 6.03 5.22
CA LEU A 94 2.24 5.70 3.80
C LEU A 94 1.18 4.63 3.54
N LYS A 95 1.02 3.68 4.45
CA LYS A 95 -0.04 2.67 4.39
C LYS A 95 -1.44 3.31 4.34
N GLY A 96 -1.69 4.32 5.15
CA GLY A 96 -2.95 5.07 5.14
C GLY A 96 -3.06 6.01 3.95
N TYR A 97 -2.03 6.82 3.73
CA TYR A 97 -1.95 7.81 2.67
C TYR A 97 -2.05 7.18 1.27
N GLY A 98 -1.28 6.12 1.01
CA GLY A 98 -1.30 5.44 -0.28
C GLY A 98 -2.64 4.77 -0.58
N ASN A 99 -3.25 4.10 0.39
CA ASN A 99 -4.57 3.51 0.21
C ASN A 99 -5.63 4.58 -0.05
N LEU A 100 -5.57 5.71 0.65
CA LEU A 100 -6.46 6.84 0.41
C LEU A 100 -6.26 7.42 -1.01
N ALA A 101 -5.01 7.53 -1.46
CA ALA A 101 -4.66 7.98 -2.80
C ALA A 101 -5.32 7.10 -3.88
N TYR A 102 -5.24 5.79 -3.72
CA TYR A 102 -5.79 4.84 -4.70
C TYR A 102 -7.32 4.80 -4.68
N ILE A 103 -7.93 4.83 -3.51
CA ILE A 103 -9.40 4.80 -3.37
C ILE A 103 -10.02 6.08 -3.93
N LEU A 104 -9.42 7.24 -3.70
CA LEU A 104 -9.86 8.53 -4.25
C LEU A 104 -9.43 8.73 -5.71
N ASN A 105 -8.51 7.91 -6.20
CA ASN A 105 -7.84 8.11 -7.49
C ASN A 105 -7.25 9.53 -7.62
N ASP A 106 -6.64 10.01 -6.53
CA ASP A 106 -6.07 11.35 -6.46
C ASP A 106 -4.65 11.36 -7.06
N PRO A 107 -4.42 12.05 -8.19
CA PRO A 107 -3.16 11.96 -8.90
C PRO A 107 -1.97 12.54 -8.12
N LYS A 108 -2.17 13.57 -7.29
CA LYS A 108 -1.09 14.15 -6.48
C LYS A 108 -0.67 13.19 -5.37
N MET A 109 -1.64 12.60 -4.69
CA MET A 109 -1.36 11.63 -3.64
C MET A 109 -0.74 10.34 -4.21
N ILE A 110 -1.16 9.92 -5.40
CA ILE A 110 -0.58 8.76 -6.11
C ILE A 110 0.88 9.03 -6.46
N GLU A 111 1.19 10.22 -6.97
CA GLU A 111 2.57 10.61 -7.30
C GLU A 111 3.45 10.67 -6.04
N GLU A 112 2.95 11.27 -4.97
CA GLU A 112 3.66 11.31 -3.68
C GLU A 112 3.90 9.90 -3.12
N THR A 113 2.89 9.04 -3.18
CA THR A 113 3.04 7.63 -2.77
C THR A 113 4.12 6.93 -3.59
N LYS A 114 4.10 7.12 -4.91
CA LYS A 114 5.09 6.54 -5.82
C LYS A 114 6.50 7.01 -5.50
N TYR A 115 6.67 8.28 -5.14
CA TYR A 115 7.97 8.82 -4.75
C TYR A 115 8.62 8.02 -3.61
N TRP A 116 7.85 7.70 -2.57
CA TRP A 116 8.31 6.89 -1.45
C TRP A 116 8.59 5.43 -1.84
N ILE A 117 7.75 4.85 -2.68
CA ILE A 117 7.93 3.49 -3.19
C ILE A 117 9.19 3.38 -4.05
N GLU A 118 9.49 4.37 -4.88
CA GLU A 118 10.74 4.41 -5.64
C GLU A 118 11.97 4.47 -4.72
N GLY A 119 11.89 5.16 -3.59
CA GLY A 119 12.92 5.14 -2.54
C GLY A 119 13.15 3.72 -1.98
N VAL A 120 12.07 2.97 -1.76
CA VAL A 120 12.16 1.57 -1.33
C VAL A 120 12.90 0.72 -2.37
N PHE A 121 12.53 0.81 -3.64
CA PHE A 121 13.22 0.08 -4.71
C PHE A 121 14.69 0.45 -4.83
N ALA A 122 15.01 1.74 -4.74
CA ALA A 122 16.38 2.24 -4.78
C ALA A 122 17.25 1.75 -3.61
N SER A 123 16.64 1.50 -2.46
CA SER A 123 17.33 1.04 -1.24
C SER A 123 17.59 -0.47 -1.19
N ARG A 124 17.04 -1.23 -2.14
CA ARG A 124 17.13 -2.69 -2.13
C ARG A 124 18.58 -3.17 -2.24
N GLN A 125 18.96 -4.07 -1.34
CA GLN A 125 20.27 -4.70 -1.29
C GLN A 125 20.24 -6.05 -2.03
N PRO A 126 21.43 -6.59 -2.39
CA PRO A 126 21.51 -7.88 -3.11
C PRO A 126 20.89 -9.06 -2.37
N ASP A 127 20.81 -9.01 -1.03
CA ASP A 127 20.17 -10.03 -0.21
C ASP A 127 18.65 -9.85 -0.05
N GLY A 128 18.07 -8.85 -0.74
CA GLY A 128 16.66 -8.52 -0.72
C GLY A 128 16.24 -7.57 0.40
N TYR A 129 17.15 -7.20 1.30
CA TYR A 129 16.84 -6.20 2.33
C TYR A 129 16.62 -4.82 1.69
N PHE A 130 15.73 -4.02 2.25
CA PHE A 130 15.40 -2.68 1.76
C PHE A 130 15.07 -1.72 2.92
N GLY A 131 15.21 -0.43 2.66
CA GLY A 131 14.91 0.62 3.63
C GLY A 131 15.94 0.77 4.74
N PRO A 132 15.57 1.40 5.85
CA PRO A 132 16.49 1.72 6.92
C PRO A 132 17.06 0.47 7.58
N VAL A 133 18.38 0.49 7.82
CA VAL A 133 19.07 -0.58 8.53
C VAL A 133 19.05 -0.27 10.02
N ASN A 134 18.34 -1.09 10.77
CA ASN A 134 18.34 -1.05 12.22
C ASN A 134 18.77 -2.42 12.76
N GLU A 135 19.75 -2.41 13.65
CA GLU A 135 20.29 -3.64 14.24
C GLU A 135 20.01 -3.66 15.74
N ARG A 136 19.44 -4.76 16.17
CA ARG A 136 19.23 -5.04 17.59
C ARG A 136 19.90 -6.37 17.96
N ASN A 137 20.81 -6.34 18.94
CA ASN A 137 21.55 -7.54 19.37
C ASN A 137 22.31 -8.23 18.22
N GLY A 138 22.92 -7.46 17.31
CA GLY A 138 23.66 -7.98 16.15
C GLY A 138 22.77 -8.62 15.07
N LYS A 139 21.46 -8.38 15.12
CA LYS A 139 20.51 -8.87 14.11
C LYS A 139 19.74 -7.71 13.52
N ARG A 140 19.50 -7.75 12.21
CA ARG A 140 18.64 -6.80 11.54
C ARG A 140 17.22 -6.89 12.10
N GLU A 141 16.65 -5.76 12.45
CA GLU A 141 15.25 -5.63 12.82
C GLU A 141 14.40 -5.44 11.55
N LEU A 142 13.27 -6.13 11.49
CA LEU A 142 12.42 -6.15 10.31
C LEU A 142 11.05 -5.49 10.55
N TRP A 143 10.89 -4.77 11.65
CA TRP A 143 9.58 -4.19 11.99
C TRP A 143 9.10 -3.19 10.95
N ALA A 144 9.92 -2.23 10.60
CA ALA A 144 9.58 -1.22 9.61
C ALA A 144 9.37 -1.80 8.21
N GLN A 145 10.18 -2.80 7.83
CA GLN A 145 10.05 -3.52 6.57
C GLN A 145 8.74 -4.29 6.49
N MET A 146 8.31 -4.93 7.58
CA MET A 146 7.02 -5.63 7.64
C MET A 146 5.85 -4.68 7.33
N ILE A 147 5.89 -3.46 7.87
CA ILE A 147 4.85 -2.46 7.61
C ILE A 147 4.93 -1.96 6.17
N MET A 148 6.14 -1.74 5.65
CA MET A 148 6.33 -1.33 4.26
C MET A 148 5.86 -2.39 3.25
N LEU A 149 5.94 -3.68 3.60
CA LEU A 149 5.36 -4.74 2.75
C LEU A 149 3.86 -4.55 2.51
N TRP A 150 3.12 -4.02 3.47
CA TRP A 150 1.72 -3.67 3.24
C TRP A 150 1.54 -2.50 2.28
N CYS A 151 2.46 -1.52 2.32
CA CYS A 151 2.45 -0.43 1.34
C CYS A 151 2.77 -0.96 -0.06
N LEU A 152 3.76 -1.84 -0.17
CA LEU A 152 4.15 -2.49 -1.43
C LEU A 152 3.02 -3.37 -1.98
N GLN A 153 2.34 -4.12 -1.12
CA GLN A 153 1.17 -4.91 -1.54
C GLN A 153 0.09 -4.02 -2.15
N SER A 154 -0.28 -2.92 -1.48
CA SER A 154 -1.28 -1.99 -1.99
C SER A 154 -0.83 -1.32 -3.29
N TYR A 155 0.45 -0.96 -3.38
CA TYR A 155 1.03 -0.41 -4.59
C TYR A 155 0.97 -1.41 -5.76
N TYR A 156 1.30 -2.69 -5.52
CA TYR A 156 1.18 -3.73 -6.53
C TYR A 156 -0.27 -3.95 -6.96
N GLU A 157 -1.21 -4.02 -6.01
CA GLU A 157 -2.64 -4.17 -6.31
C GLU A 157 -3.15 -3.06 -7.24
N TYR A 158 -2.64 -1.85 -7.06
CA TYR A 158 -3.02 -0.69 -7.88
C TYR A 158 -2.26 -0.62 -9.21
N SER A 159 -0.93 -0.78 -9.19
CA SER A 159 -0.05 -0.49 -10.32
C SER A 159 0.30 -1.69 -11.19
N GLN A 160 0.26 -2.90 -10.63
CA GLN A 160 0.79 -4.14 -11.23
C GLN A 160 2.30 -4.07 -11.55
N ASP A 161 3.04 -3.24 -10.80
CA ASP A 161 4.49 -3.08 -10.98
C ASP A 161 5.23 -4.35 -10.57
N GLN A 162 5.79 -5.05 -11.53
CA GLN A 162 6.45 -6.34 -11.33
C GLN A 162 7.64 -6.28 -10.38
N ARG A 163 8.29 -5.13 -10.25
CA ARG A 163 9.41 -4.92 -9.32
C ARG A 163 9.08 -5.22 -7.86
N VAL A 164 7.80 -5.18 -7.51
CA VAL A 164 7.33 -5.55 -6.16
C VAL A 164 7.47 -7.05 -5.90
N ILE A 165 7.32 -7.85 -6.95
CA ILE A 165 7.36 -9.33 -6.84
C ILE A 165 8.81 -9.85 -6.96
N ASP A 166 9.62 -9.19 -7.76
CA ASP A 166 11.04 -9.53 -8.00
C ASP A 166 11.90 -9.24 -6.76
#